data_d1751862a0cb72a74c8cd7a37969bae2
#
_entry.id   d1751862a0cb72a74c8cd7a37969bae2
#
_cell.length_a   1.000
_cell.length_b   1.000
_cell.length_c   1.000
_cell.angle_alpha   90.00
_cell.angle_beta   90.00
_cell.angle_gamma   90.00
#
_symmetry.space_group_name_H-M   'P 1'
#
loop_
_entity.id
_entity.type
_entity.pdbx_description
1 polymer ?
#
loop_
_entity_poly.entity_id
_entity_poly.type
_entity_poly.pdbx_seq_one_letter_code
_entity_poly.pdbx_strand_id
1 'polypeptide(L)'
;TDADKLMKKLYKMTPLEDSFGCNFNVLIAGTPRVLGVRELLLEWIAFRTECVNRRVFFDLSKAKDRLHLLEGLQKILLDIDKAIKVIRSTDEESEVVPNLMIGFGIDKIQADYVAEIKLRHLNREYILKKTEDIEKLRAEIEDMEDILASRSRVKKIIVNELSDVVKNYDKPRRSEIIYTSDIDDESEPDEEIPNYPVTLFFTKEGYFKKITPQSLRMSGEQKLKAVSYTH
;
A
#
# COMPACT_ATOMS: atom_id res chain seq x y z
N THR A 1 24.24 34.64 -27.47
CA THR A 1 23.65 33.32 -27.76
C THR A 1 22.32 33.27 -27.04
N ASP A 2 21.26 33.06 -27.77
CA ASP A 2 19.91 32.93 -27.24
C ASP A 2 19.82 31.61 -26.46
N ALA A 3 19.61 31.70 -25.15
CA ALA A 3 19.61 30.54 -24.26
C ALA A 3 18.44 29.58 -24.56
N ASP A 4 17.30 30.13 -24.95
CA ASP A 4 16.09 29.34 -25.20
C ASP A 4 16.23 28.53 -26.51
N LYS A 5 16.80 29.13 -27.56
CA LYS A 5 17.13 28.41 -28.79
C LYS A 5 18.18 27.32 -28.57
N LEU A 6 19.15 27.57 -27.69
CA LEU A 6 20.14 26.57 -27.33
C LEU A 6 19.50 25.40 -26.59
N MET A 7 18.61 25.67 -25.60
CA MET A 7 17.89 24.63 -24.86
C MET A 7 17.00 23.80 -25.76
N LYS A 8 16.17 24.40 -26.61
CA LYS A 8 15.37 23.69 -27.63
C LYS A 8 16.21 22.77 -28.50
N LYS A 9 17.41 23.24 -28.91
CA LYS A 9 18.34 22.41 -29.69
C LYS A 9 18.93 21.27 -28.90
N LEU A 10 19.24 21.47 -27.61
CA LEU A 10 19.73 20.43 -26.71
C LEU A 10 18.68 19.36 -26.45
N TYR A 11 17.42 19.72 -26.23
CA TYR A 11 16.31 18.77 -26.08
C TYR A 11 16.14 17.90 -27.34
N LYS A 12 16.25 18.48 -28.52
CA LYS A 12 16.11 17.75 -29.80
C LYS A 12 17.30 16.84 -30.12
N MET A 13 18.54 17.24 -29.73
CA MET A 13 19.79 16.58 -30.14
C MET A 13 20.38 15.66 -29.04
N THR A 14 19.86 15.70 -27.82
CA THR A 14 20.42 14.97 -26.69
C THR A 14 19.29 14.31 -25.89
N PRO A 15 19.54 13.28 -25.06
CA PRO A 15 18.55 12.65 -24.21
C PRO A 15 18.22 13.48 -22.94
N LEU A 16 18.20 14.82 -23.05
CA LEU A 16 17.76 15.70 -21.95
C LEU A 16 16.23 15.72 -21.81
N GLU A 17 15.51 15.44 -22.89
CA GLU A 17 14.08 15.17 -22.90
C GLU A 17 13.87 13.70 -23.28
N ASP A 18 13.16 12.97 -22.44
CA ASP A 18 12.91 11.55 -22.65
C ASP A 18 11.52 11.18 -22.17
N SER A 19 10.94 10.15 -22.77
CA SER A 19 9.65 9.61 -22.40
C SER A 19 9.80 8.34 -21.57
N PHE A 20 9.16 8.29 -20.42
CA PHE A 20 9.14 7.12 -19.55
C PHE A 20 7.80 6.38 -19.67
N GLY A 21 7.82 5.18 -20.25
CA GLY A 21 6.66 4.31 -20.35
C GLY A 21 6.35 3.65 -19.00
N CYS A 22 5.23 4.02 -18.36
CA CYS A 22 4.79 3.38 -17.13
C CYS A 22 3.97 2.12 -17.43
N ASN A 23 4.56 0.95 -17.23
CA ASN A 23 3.87 -0.34 -17.33
C ASN A 23 3.93 -1.04 -15.96
N PHE A 24 2.87 -0.87 -15.15
CA PHE A 24 2.80 -1.48 -13.82
C PHE A 24 2.23 -2.91 -13.94
N ASN A 25 3.12 -3.87 -14.05
CA ASN A 25 2.76 -5.29 -13.99
C ASN A 25 2.90 -5.79 -12.55
N VAL A 26 1.77 -6.11 -11.91
CA VAL A 26 1.70 -6.49 -10.49
C VAL A 26 0.97 -7.82 -10.32
N LEU A 27 1.25 -8.50 -9.22
CA LEU A 27 0.56 -9.73 -8.84
C LEU A 27 -0.62 -9.40 -7.92
N ILE A 28 -1.83 -9.71 -8.38
CA ILE A 28 -3.04 -9.62 -7.58
C ILE A 28 -3.57 -11.03 -7.34
N ALA A 29 -3.63 -11.45 -6.09
CA ALA A 29 -4.01 -12.81 -5.69
C ALA A 29 -3.26 -13.90 -6.48
N GLY A 30 -1.97 -13.70 -6.73
CA GLY A 30 -1.11 -14.63 -7.49
C GLY A 30 -1.25 -14.53 -9.02
N THR A 31 -2.13 -13.70 -9.55
CA THR A 31 -2.32 -13.50 -10.99
C THR A 31 -1.67 -12.21 -11.46
N PRO A 32 -0.81 -12.23 -12.49
CA PRO A 32 -0.21 -11.02 -13.04
C PRO A 32 -1.27 -10.16 -13.76
N ARG A 33 -1.30 -8.87 -13.47
CA ARG A 33 -2.17 -7.87 -14.10
C ARG A 33 -1.40 -6.60 -14.39
N VAL A 34 -1.70 -5.99 -15.52
CA VAL A 34 -1.22 -4.64 -15.86
C VAL A 34 -2.30 -3.65 -15.40
N LEU A 35 -1.93 -2.75 -14.51
CA LEU A 35 -2.85 -1.80 -13.89
C LEU A 35 -2.37 -0.36 -14.11
N GLY A 36 -3.32 0.57 -14.15
CA GLY A 36 -3.05 1.99 -14.01
C GLY A 36 -2.80 2.39 -12.54
N VAL A 37 -2.33 3.60 -12.32
CA VAL A 37 -2.02 4.11 -10.96
C VAL A 37 -3.25 4.05 -10.04
N ARG A 38 -4.43 4.42 -10.55
CA ARG A 38 -5.67 4.41 -9.78
C ARG A 38 -6.05 3.00 -9.32
N GLU A 39 -6.03 2.05 -10.25
CA GLU A 39 -6.36 0.64 -9.98
C GLU A 39 -5.36 0.04 -8.99
N LEU A 40 -4.08 0.34 -9.14
CA LEU A 40 -3.02 -0.08 -8.23
C LEU A 40 -3.28 0.40 -6.79
N LEU A 41 -3.67 1.67 -6.62
CA LEU A 41 -3.99 2.25 -5.32
C LEU A 41 -5.26 1.63 -4.71
N LEU A 42 -6.27 1.33 -5.52
CA LEU A 42 -7.50 0.67 -5.07
C LEU A 42 -7.21 -0.75 -4.58
N GLU A 43 -6.44 -1.53 -5.32
CA GLU A 43 -6.02 -2.88 -4.90
C GLU A 43 -5.17 -2.83 -3.63
N TRP A 44 -4.25 -1.86 -3.52
CA TRP A 44 -3.47 -1.67 -2.30
C TRP A 44 -4.35 -1.34 -1.08
N ILE A 45 -5.36 -0.46 -1.24
CA ILE A 45 -6.29 -0.13 -0.16
C ILE A 45 -7.09 -1.37 0.28
N ALA A 46 -7.56 -2.17 -0.68
CA ALA A 46 -8.28 -3.40 -0.38
C ALA A 46 -7.39 -4.38 0.41
N PHE A 47 -6.17 -4.62 -0.07
CA PHE A 47 -5.20 -5.47 0.60
C PHE A 47 -4.84 -4.95 2.00
N ARG A 48 -4.60 -3.64 2.15
CA ARG A 48 -4.26 -3.05 3.44
C ARG A 48 -5.39 -3.14 4.45
N THR A 49 -6.64 -2.94 3.99
CA THR A 49 -7.84 -3.12 4.80
C THR A 49 -7.93 -4.53 5.34
N GLU A 50 -7.69 -5.54 4.50
CA GLU A 50 -7.66 -6.94 4.93
C GLU A 50 -6.53 -7.21 5.94
N CYS A 51 -5.35 -6.66 5.73
CA CYS A 51 -4.24 -6.78 6.67
C CYS A 51 -4.55 -6.19 8.05
N VAL A 52 -5.18 -5.02 8.10
CA VAL A 52 -5.61 -4.40 9.37
C VAL A 52 -6.67 -5.25 10.06
N ASN A 53 -7.68 -5.73 9.33
CA ASN A 53 -8.71 -6.60 9.88
C ASN A 53 -8.12 -7.88 10.46
N ARG A 54 -7.21 -8.56 9.74
CA ARG A 54 -6.54 -9.78 10.24
C ARG A 54 -5.71 -9.52 11.49
N ARG A 55 -4.99 -8.39 11.54
CA ARG A 55 -4.23 -7.98 12.72
C ARG A 55 -5.15 -7.77 13.92
N VAL A 56 -6.18 -6.94 13.77
CA VAL A 56 -7.13 -6.66 14.86
C VAL A 56 -7.86 -7.92 15.32
N PHE A 57 -8.25 -8.79 14.38
CA PHE A 57 -8.88 -10.07 14.73
C PHE A 57 -7.94 -10.98 15.53
N PHE A 58 -6.67 -11.04 15.18
CA PHE A 58 -5.67 -11.82 15.91
C PHE A 58 -5.46 -11.26 17.33
N ASP A 59 -5.33 -9.94 17.46
CA ASP A 59 -5.16 -9.28 18.74
C ASP A 59 -6.41 -9.45 19.62
N LEU A 60 -7.61 -9.35 19.04
CA LEU A 60 -8.89 -9.62 19.70
C LEU A 60 -8.97 -11.06 20.22
N SER A 61 -8.58 -12.05 19.40
CA SER A 61 -8.56 -13.44 19.83
C SER A 61 -7.66 -13.64 21.06
N LYS A 62 -6.43 -13.11 21.00
CA LYS A 62 -5.51 -13.17 22.15
C LYS A 62 -6.01 -12.45 23.39
N ALA A 63 -6.66 -11.30 23.19
CA ALA A 63 -7.26 -10.57 24.32
C ALA A 63 -8.38 -11.35 24.95
N LYS A 64 -9.25 -11.98 24.17
CA LYS A 64 -10.33 -12.87 24.66
C LYS A 64 -9.80 -14.08 25.41
N ASP A 65 -8.78 -14.75 24.88
CA ASP A 65 -8.14 -15.88 25.56
C ASP A 65 -7.57 -15.46 26.91
N ARG A 66 -6.90 -14.29 26.96
CA ARG A 66 -6.37 -13.73 28.20
C ARG A 66 -7.48 -13.35 29.19
N LEU A 67 -8.54 -12.71 28.71
CA LEU A 67 -9.71 -12.37 29.55
C LEU A 67 -10.34 -13.62 30.16
N HIS A 68 -10.47 -14.66 29.33
CA HIS A 68 -11.01 -15.93 29.78
C HIS A 68 -10.25 -16.54 30.99
N LEU A 69 -8.90 -16.52 30.91
CA LEU A 69 -8.04 -16.95 32.01
C LEU A 69 -8.21 -16.08 33.26
N LEU A 70 -8.24 -14.76 33.05
CA LEU A 70 -8.38 -13.81 34.18
C LEU A 70 -9.76 -13.88 34.84
N GLU A 71 -10.83 -14.17 34.11
CA GLU A 71 -12.18 -14.39 34.67
C GLU A 71 -12.26 -15.66 35.53
N GLY A 72 -11.56 -16.72 35.09
CA GLY A 72 -11.39 -17.92 35.93
C GLY A 72 -10.67 -17.61 37.23
N LEU A 73 -9.55 -16.85 37.11
CA LEU A 73 -8.82 -16.40 38.29
C LEU A 73 -9.67 -15.52 39.21
N GLN A 74 -10.46 -14.59 38.67
CA GLN A 74 -11.35 -13.72 39.45
C GLN A 74 -12.31 -14.53 40.31
N LYS A 75 -12.92 -15.61 39.78
CA LYS A 75 -13.81 -16.48 40.53
C LYS A 75 -13.12 -17.13 41.73
N ILE A 76 -11.87 -17.55 41.57
CA ILE A 76 -11.06 -18.15 42.64
C ILE A 76 -10.65 -17.09 43.67
N LEU A 77 -10.26 -15.89 43.23
CA LEU A 77 -9.84 -14.82 44.13
C LEU A 77 -11.00 -14.27 45.00
N LEU A 78 -12.25 -14.47 44.61
CA LEU A 78 -13.43 -14.13 45.41
C LEU A 78 -13.58 -15.05 46.65
N ASP A 79 -13.07 -16.29 46.57
CA ASP A 79 -13.13 -17.24 47.68
C ASP A 79 -11.85 -18.11 47.73
N ILE A 80 -10.75 -17.46 48.11
CA ILE A 80 -9.42 -18.07 48.17
C ILE A 80 -9.39 -19.20 49.20
N ASP A 81 -10.07 -19.04 50.34
CA ASP A 81 -10.09 -20.04 51.41
C ASP A 81 -10.73 -21.35 50.93
N LYS A 82 -11.79 -21.26 50.15
CA LYS A 82 -12.39 -22.41 49.50
C LYS A 82 -11.44 -23.08 48.52
N ALA A 83 -10.70 -22.31 47.72
CA ALA A 83 -9.72 -22.84 46.76
C ALA A 83 -8.60 -23.61 47.48
N ILE A 84 -8.02 -23.02 48.52
CA ILE A 84 -7.01 -23.67 49.37
C ILE A 84 -7.56 -24.93 50.00
N LYS A 85 -8.80 -24.89 50.49
CA LYS A 85 -9.44 -26.07 51.09
C LYS A 85 -9.64 -27.19 50.08
N VAL A 86 -10.10 -26.88 48.87
CA VAL A 86 -10.26 -27.87 47.78
C VAL A 86 -8.91 -28.52 47.47
N ILE A 87 -7.85 -27.72 47.23
CA ILE A 87 -6.53 -28.24 46.93
C ILE A 87 -5.97 -29.13 48.06
N ARG A 88 -6.15 -28.72 49.33
CA ARG A 88 -5.64 -29.47 50.49
C ARG A 88 -6.41 -30.76 50.79
N SER A 89 -7.68 -30.83 50.42
CA SER A 89 -8.51 -32.00 50.58
C SER A 89 -8.43 -33.01 49.44
N THR A 90 -7.66 -32.71 48.42
CA THR A 90 -7.43 -33.58 47.27
C THR A 90 -6.26 -34.49 47.57
N ASP A 91 -6.41 -35.79 47.40
CA ASP A 91 -5.38 -36.80 47.73
C ASP A 91 -4.36 -36.97 46.62
N GLU A 92 -4.78 -36.83 45.34
CA GLU A 92 -3.92 -36.99 44.17
C GLU A 92 -3.73 -35.67 43.39
N GLU A 93 -2.51 -35.37 42.95
CA GLU A 93 -2.23 -34.15 42.15
C GLU A 93 -3.05 -34.08 40.86
N SER A 94 -3.31 -35.23 40.22
CA SER A 94 -4.11 -35.34 39.00
C SER A 94 -5.59 -34.91 39.17
N GLU A 95 -6.12 -34.94 40.41
CA GLU A 95 -7.51 -34.59 40.74
C GLU A 95 -7.67 -33.10 41.12
N VAL A 96 -6.60 -32.36 41.34
CA VAL A 96 -6.65 -30.95 41.74
C VAL A 96 -7.41 -30.11 40.72
N VAL A 97 -7.08 -30.25 39.43
CA VAL A 97 -7.73 -29.52 38.36
C VAL A 97 -9.22 -29.85 38.22
N PRO A 98 -9.63 -31.15 38.14
CA PRO A 98 -11.05 -31.54 38.18
C PRO A 98 -11.82 -31.00 39.38
N ASN A 99 -11.24 -31.05 40.57
CA ASN A 99 -11.89 -30.58 41.78
C ASN A 99 -12.07 -29.05 41.81
N LEU A 100 -11.10 -28.30 41.28
CA LEU A 100 -11.24 -26.84 41.08
C LEU A 100 -12.31 -26.50 40.03
N MET A 101 -12.41 -27.26 38.96
CA MET A 101 -13.45 -27.08 37.94
C MET A 101 -14.85 -27.23 38.54
N ILE A 102 -15.08 -28.29 39.31
CA ILE A 102 -16.35 -28.54 39.96
C ILE A 102 -16.64 -27.50 41.05
N GLY A 103 -15.64 -27.19 41.87
CA GLY A 103 -15.78 -26.29 43.01
C GLY A 103 -16.13 -24.86 42.65
N PHE A 104 -15.66 -24.35 41.51
CA PHE A 104 -15.77 -22.94 41.06
C PHE A 104 -16.53 -22.75 39.75
N GLY A 105 -16.94 -23.83 39.08
CA GLY A 105 -17.63 -23.76 37.80
C GLY A 105 -16.73 -23.07 36.73
N ILE A 106 -15.47 -23.48 36.66
CA ILE A 106 -14.48 -23.03 35.71
C ILE A 106 -14.12 -24.18 34.79
N ASP A 107 -13.62 -23.86 33.60
CA ASP A 107 -13.14 -24.88 32.68
C ASP A 107 -11.69 -25.35 32.97
N LYS A 108 -11.27 -26.36 32.24
CA LYS A 108 -9.94 -26.97 32.44
C LYS A 108 -8.80 -25.96 32.24
N ILE A 109 -8.87 -25.11 31.20
CA ILE A 109 -7.83 -24.14 30.87
C ILE A 109 -7.70 -23.08 31.97
N GLN A 110 -8.84 -22.64 32.53
CA GLN A 110 -8.90 -21.75 33.68
C GLN A 110 -8.35 -22.41 34.94
N ALA A 111 -8.73 -23.65 35.19
CA ALA A 111 -8.31 -24.40 36.37
C ALA A 111 -6.81 -24.70 36.35
N ASP A 112 -6.26 -25.11 35.22
CA ASP A 112 -4.80 -25.31 35.01
C ASP A 112 -4.03 -23.99 35.27
N TYR A 113 -4.50 -22.86 34.68
CA TYR A 113 -3.88 -21.56 34.90
C TYR A 113 -3.90 -21.14 36.40
N VAL A 114 -4.97 -21.42 37.12
CA VAL A 114 -5.08 -21.09 38.53
C VAL A 114 -4.23 -22.00 39.41
N ALA A 115 -4.15 -23.30 39.11
CA ALA A 115 -3.33 -24.26 39.85
C ALA A 115 -1.82 -23.89 39.81
N GLU A 116 -1.35 -23.26 38.74
CA GLU A 116 0.01 -22.83 38.60
C GLU A 116 0.34 -21.48 39.27
N ILE A 117 -0.63 -20.81 39.88
CA ILE A 117 -0.42 -19.51 40.51
C ILE A 117 0.44 -19.64 41.76
N LYS A 118 1.49 -18.83 41.84
CA LYS A 118 2.37 -18.77 43.00
C LYS A 118 1.61 -18.17 44.23
N LEU A 119 1.74 -18.77 45.39
CA LEU A 119 1.11 -18.31 46.65
C LEU A 119 1.35 -16.82 46.94
N ARG A 120 2.52 -16.28 46.59
CA ARG A 120 2.82 -14.83 46.77
C ARG A 120 1.90 -13.91 45.97
N HIS A 121 1.22 -14.41 44.96
CA HIS A 121 0.29 -13.66 44.10
C HIS A 121 -1.13 -13.64 44.64
N LEU A 122 -1.39 -14.28 45.76
CA LEU A 122 -2.72 -14.25 46.45
C LEU A 122 -2.84 -13.07 47.40
N ASN A 123 -2.00 -12.04 47.29
CA ASN A 123 -2.11 -10.86 48.13
C ASN A 123 -3.13 -9.84 47.58
N ARG A 124 -3.59 -8.95 48.44
CA ARG A 124 -4.64 -7.95 48.12
C ARG A 124 -4.25 -7.04 46.96
N GLU A 125 -2.98 -6.63 46.89
CA GLU A 125 -2.49 -5.76 45.85
C GLU A 125 -2.59 -6.42 44.46
N TYR A 126 -2.17 -7.68 44.35
CA TYR A 126 -2.26 -8.46 43.13
C TYR A 126 -3.68 -8.65 42.66
N ILE A 127 -4.61 -8.90 43.61
CA ILE A 127 -6.05 -9.06 43.31
C ILE A 127 -6.62 -7.78 42.71
N LEU A 128 -6.37 -6.63 43.35
CA LEU A 128 -6.83 -5.33 42.86
C LEU A 128 -6.29 -5.05 41.46
N LYS A 129 -4.99 -5.26 41.27
CA LYS A 129 -4.37 -5.08 39.97
C LYS A 129 -4.95 -5.96 38.86
N LYS A 130 -5.29 -7.22 39.23
CA LYS A 130 -5.92 -8.15 38.26
C LYS A 130 -7.36 -7.77 37.93
N THR A 131 -8.08 -7.21 38.86
CA THR A 131 -9.42 -6.68 38.60
C THR A 131 -9.36 -5.47 37.65
N GLU A 132 -8.43 -4.55 37.87
CA GLU A 132 -8.20 -3.42 36.93
C GLU A 132 -7.75 -3.89 35.54
N ASP A 133 -6.89 -4.92 35.49
CA ASP A 133 -6.45 -5.53 34.22
C ASP A 133 -7.65 -6.11 33.43
N ILE A 134 -8.60 -6.75 34.11
CA ILE A 134 -9.83 -7.32 33.52
C ILE A 134 -10.68 -6.19 32.91
N GLU A 135 -10.90 -5.10 33.65
CA GLU A 135 -11.71 -3.98 33.17
C GLU A 135 -11.08 -3.31 31.95
N LYS A 136 -9.77 -3.06 31.98
CA LYS A 136 -9.02 -2.52 30.84
C LYS A 136 -9.12 -3.45 29.63
N LEU A 137 -8.93 -4.74 29.84
CA LEU A 137 -8.96 -5.73 28.78
C LEU A 137 -10.36 -5.87 28.14
N ARG A 138 -11.42 -5.74 28.93
CA ARG A 138 -12.79 -5.69 28.41
C ARG A 138 -13.03 -4.47 27.52
N ALA A 139 -12.56 -3.30 27.94
CA ALA A 139 -12.65 -2.09 27.14
C ALA A 139 -11.83 -2.19 25.84
N GLU A 140 -10.64 -2.80 25.90
CA GLU A 140 -9.81 -3.06 24.69
C GLU A 140 -10.53 -4.03 23.73
N ILE A 141 -11.19 -5.08 24.23
CA ILE A 141 -11.95 -6.03 23.43
C ILE A 141 -13.11 -5.34 22.74
N GLU A 142 -13.89 -4.54 23.48
CA GLU A 142 -15.01 -3.77 22.93
C GLU A 142 -14.55 -2.83 21.83
N ASP A 143 -13.42 -2.10 22.03
CA ASP A 143 -12.83 -1.23 21.02
C ASP A 143 -12.40 -1.98 19.76
N MET A 144 -11.76 -3.17 19.92
CA MET A 144 -11.37 -4.00 18.78
C MET A 144 -12.57 -4.57 18.03
N GLU A 145 -13.64 -4.99 18.73
CA GLU A 145 -14.88 -5.44 18.10
C GLU A 145 -15.54 -4.32 17.28
N ASP A 146 -15.55 -3.12 17.82
CA ASP A 146 -16.06 -1.92 17.17
C ASP A 146 -15.24 -1.55 15.92
N ILE A 147 -13.91 -1.69 15.99
CA ILE A 147 -13.03 -1.51 14.83
C ILE A 147 -13.39 -2.48 13.71
N LEU A 148 -13.58 -3.78 14.03
CA LEU A 148 -13.93 -4.80 13.04
C LEU A 148 -15.33 -4.59 12.44
N ALA A 149 -16.26 -4.03 13.21
CA ALA A 149 -17.61 -3.72 12.75
C ALA A 149 -17.67 -2.48 11.85
N SER A 150 -16.69 -1.56 11.93
CA SER A 150 -16.74 -0.26 11.29
C SER A 150 -15.65 -0.05 10.25
N ARG A 151 -16.03 -0.06 8.96
CA ARG A 151 -15.11 0.27 7.85
C ARG A 151 -14.47 1.66 7.99
N SER A 152 -15.16 2.62 8.58
CA SER A 152 -14.65 3.97 8.78
C SER A 152 -13.51 4.00 9.81
N ARG A 153 -13.60 3.18 10.87
CA ARG A 153 -12.54 3.05 11.87
C ARG A 153 -11.28 2.39 11.28
N VAL A 154 -11.45 1.31 10.51
CA VAL A 154 -10.33 0.67 9.79
C VAL A 154 -9.64 1.66 8.86
N LYS A 155 -10.41 2.43 8.08
CA LYS A 155 -9.86 3.49 7.22
C LYS A 155 -9.09 4.54 8.02
N LYS A 156 -9.59 4.95 9.18
CA LYS A 156 -8.92 5.92 10.06
C LYS A 156 -7.57 5.38 10.56
N ILE A 157 -7.49 4.10 10.91
CA ILE A 157 -6.23 3.46 11.29
C ILE A 157 -5.22 3.53 10.15
N ILE A 158 -5.64 3.17 8.93
CA ILE A 158 -4.76 3.23 7.75
C ILE A 158 -4.28 4.67 7.50
N VAL A 159 -5.16 5.65 7.59
CA VAL A 159 -4.80 7.07 7.41
C VAL A 159 -3.80 7.53 8.47
N ASN A 160 -3.99 7.16 9.73
CA ASN A 160 -3.06 7.50 10.81
C ASN A 160 -1.68 6.88 10.57
N GLU A 161 -1.62 5.59 10.24
CA GLU A 161 -0.36 4.91 9.92
C GLU A 161 0.38 5.57 8.75
N LEU A 162 -0.35 5.93 7.69
CA LEU A 162 0.23 6.65 6.54
C LEU A 162 0.69 8.07 6.93
N SER A 163 -0.05 8.76 7.78
CA SER A 163 0.34 10.09 8.27
C SER A 163 1.63 10.04 9.07
N ASP A 164 1.84 9.00 9.87
CA ASP A 164 3.08 8.80 10.59
C ASP A 164 4.26 8.50 9.65
N VAL A 165 4.01 7.73 8.58
CA VAL A 165 5.03 7.50 7.53
C VAL A 165 5.40 8.81 6.83
N VAL A 166 4.41 9.60 6.44
CA VAL A 166 4.64 10.93 5.82
C VAL A 166 5.47 11.80 6.76
N LYS A 167 5.04 11.92 8.02
CA LYS A 167 5.73 12.76 9.01
C LYS A 167 7.21 12.42 9.21
N ASN A 168 7.56 11.11 9.11
CA ASN A 168 8.92 10.66 9.36
C ASN A 168 9.79 10.56 8.10
N TYR A 169 9.19 10.41 6.92
CA TYR A 169 9.91 10.06 5.68
C TYR A 169 9.61 10.98 4.51
N ASP A 170 8.73 11.98 4.67
CA ASP A 170 8.40 12.92 3.60
C ASP A 170 9.64 13.71 3.17
N LYS A 171 9.77 13.86 1.85
CA LYS A 171 10.79 14.69 1.22
C LYS A 171 10.15 15.55 0.15
N PRO A 172 10.52 16.84 0.08
CA PRO A 172 9.98 17.72 -0.95
C PRO A 172 10.34 17.18 -2.34
N ARG A 173 9.39 17.29 -3.26
CA ARG A 173 9.60 16.94 -4.67
C ARG A 173 10.69 17.84 -5.25
N ARG A 174 11.64 17.25 -6.00
CA ARG A 174 12.71 17.97 -6.65
C ARG A 174 12.34 18.46 -8.06
N SER A 175 11.33 17.83 -8.67
CA SER A 175 10.89 18.15 -10.04
C SER A 175 9.51 18.78 -9.99
N GLU A 176 9.31 19.78 -10.82
CA GLU A 176 8.01 20.39 -11.05
C GLU A 176 7.14 19.48 -11.92
N ILE A 177 5.83 19.48 -11.66
CA ILE A 177 4.86 18.81 -12.54
C ILE A 177 4.25 19.90 -13.41
N ILE A 178 4.47 19.81 -14.70
CA ILE A 178 3.85 20.67 -15.72
C ILE A 178 2.91 19.82 -16.58
N TYR A 179 1.78 20.39 -16.95
CA TYR A 179 0.83 19.72 -17.84
C TYR A 179 1.06 20.20 -19.27
N THR A 180 0.69 19.38 -20.25
CA THR A 180 0.84 19.74 -21.68
C THR A 180 0.11 21.03 -22.03
N SER A 181 -0.98 21.36 -21.31
CA SER A 181 -1.69 22.64 -21.45
C SER A 181 -0.89 23.86 -21.00
N ASP A 182 0.10 23.66 -20.15
CA ASP A 182 0.90 24.73 -19.54
C ASP A 182 2.23 24.95 -20.32
N ILE A 183 2.49 24.06 -21.28
CA ILE A 183 3.58 24.23 -22.24
C ILE A 183 3.00 25.12 -23.34
N ASP A 184 3.42 26.39 -23.35
CA ASP A 184 3.10 27.27 -24.46
C ASP A 184 3.58 26.58 -25.75
N ASP A 185 2.62 26.27 -26.60
CA ASP A 185 2.85 25.76 -27.95
C ASP A 185 3.38 26.95 -28.80
N GLU A 186 4.54 27.47 -28.38
CA GLU A 186 5.28 28.36 -29.26
C GLU A 186 5.62 27.51 -30.47
N SER A 187 4.84 27.73 -31.51
CA SER A 187 5.00 27.22 -32.86
C SER A 187 6.49 26.97 -33.12
N GLU A 188 6.80 25.75 -33.53
CA GLU A 188 8.16 25.41 -34.00
C GLU A 188 8.65 26.59 -34.83
N PRO A 189 9.84 27.15 -34.56
CA PRO A 189 10.37 28.16 -35.44
C PRO A 189 10.35 27.56 -36.82
N ASP A 190 9.60 28.18 -37.74
CA ASP A 190 9.53 27.75 -39.12
C ASP A 190 10.96 27.35 -39.53
N GLU A 191 11.15 26.07 -39.86
CA GLU A 191 12.43 25.67 -40.45
C GLU A 191 12.62 26.61 -41.62
N GLU A 192 13.57 27.53 -41.51
CA GLU A 192 13.93 28.40 -42.65
C GLU A 192 14.29 27.44 -43.76
N ILE A 193 13.32 27.18 -44.62
CA ILE A 193 13.50 26.33 -45.78
C ILE A 193 14.52 27.09 -46.62
N PRO A 194 15.76 26.59 -46.75
CA PRO A 194 16.79 27.32 -47.42
C PRO A 194 16.33 27.61 -48.86
N ASN A 195 16.25 28.85 -49.19
CA ASN A 195 15.87 29.28 -50.54
C ASN A 195 17.02 28.97 -51.48
N TYR A 196 16.85 27.97 -52.32
CA TYR A 196 17.86 27.57 -53.31
C TYR A 196 17.20 27.41 -54.70
N PRO A 197 17.95 27.69 -55.79
CA PRO A 197 17.44 27.53 -57.14
C PRO A 197 17.10 26.07 -57.43
N VAL A 198 15.94 25.84 -58.04
CA VAL A 198 15.48 24.51 -58.45
C VAL A 198 14.93 24.54 -59.85
N THR A 199 15.03 23.41 -60.54
CA THR A 199 14.37 23.18 -61.82
C THR A 199 13.13 22.36 -61.62
N LEU A 200 12.00 22.87 -62.07
CA LEU A 200 10.70 22.20 -61.99
C LEU A 200 10.34 21.56 -63.32
N PHE A 201 10.00 20.27 -63.29
CA PHE A 201 9.51 19.54 -64.47
C PHE A 201 8.01 19.25 -64.21
N PHE A 202 7.21 19.63 -65.23
CA PHE A 202 5.79 19.37 -65.24
C PHE A 202 5.41 18.66 -66.55
N THR A 203 4.76 17.48 -66.44
CA THR A 203 4.35 16.71 -67.62
C THR A 203 2.92 17.01 -68.04
N LYS A 204 2.58 16.68 -69.29
CA LYS A 204 1.21 16.84 -69.80
C LYS A 204 0.19 15.97 -69.06
N GLU A 205 0.67 14.92 -68.36
CA GLU A 205 -0.14 13.98 -67.59
C GLU A 205 -0.30 14.40 -66.12
N GLY A 206 0.21 15.60 -65.74
CA GLY A 206 0.04 16.13 -64.39
C GLY A 206 1.13 15.75 -63.37
N TYR A 207 2.19 15.07 -63.79
CA TYR A 207 3.31 14.74 -62.89
C TYR A 207 4.20 15.94 -62.63
N PHE A 208 4.61 16.13 -61.40
CA PHE A 208 5.47 17.23 -60.96
C PHE A 208 6.74 16.71 -60.30
N LYS A 209 7.90 17.21 -60.69
CA LYS A 209 9.19 16.85 -60.10
C LYS A 209 10.06 18.09 -59.88
N LYS A 210 10.62 18.22 -58.69
CA LYS A 210 11.55 19.23 -58.28
C LYS A 210 12.96 18.66 -58.26
N ILE A 211 13.93 19.27 -58.92
CA ILE A 211 15.32 18.82 -58.97
C ILE A 211 16.24 20.02 -58.74
N THR A 212 17.32 19.82 -57.93
CA THR A 212 18.36 20.83 -57.75
C THR A 212 19.25 20.91 -59.01
N PRO A 213 19.80 22.08 -59.35
CA PRO A 213 20.68 22.23 -60.48
C PRO A 213 21.91 21.31 -60.42
N GLN A 214 22.39 21.01 -59.23
CA GLN A 214 23.51 20.09 -59.04
C GLN A 214 23.12 18.65 -59.41
N SER A 215 21.96 18.18 -58.93
CA SER A 215 21.45 16.84 -59.31
C SER A 215 21.13 16.72 -60.79
N LEU A 216 20.65 17.81 -61.40
CA LEU A 216 20.37 17.87 -62.84
C LEU A 216 21.63 17.70 -63.67
N ARG A 217 22.76 18.33 -63.26
CA ARG A 217 24.05 18.19 -63.96
C ARG A 217 24.64 16.78 -63.83
N MET A 218 24.41 16.11 -62.71
CA MET A 218 25.00 14.78 -62.44
C MET A 218 24.20 13.60 -63.02
N SER A 219 22.94 13.77 -63.37
CA SER A 219 22.03 12.65 -63.65
C SER A 219 21.69 12.42 -65.12
N GLY A 220 22.25 13.14 -66.06
CA GLY A 220 21.99 12.93 -67.49
C GLY A 220 20.50 13.02 -67.88
N GLU A 221 20.03 12.13 -68.76
CA GLU A 221 18.59 12.05 -69.14
C GLU A 221 17.69 11.75 -67.96
N GLN A 222 16.72 12.63 -67.70
CA GLN A 222 15.75 12.47 -66.63
C GLN A 222 14.60 11.55 -67.08
N LYS A 223 14.49 10.36 -66.48
CA LYS A 223 13.34 9.49 -66.65
C LYS A 223 12.33 9.77 -65.54
N LEU A 224 11.12 10.19 -65.87
CA LEU A 224 9.99 10.32 -64.96
C LEU A 224 9.36 8.91 -64.80
N LYS A 225 9.48 8.33 -63.60
CA LYS A 225 8.80 7.10 -63.25
C LYS A 225 7.34 7.42 -62.87
N ALA A 226 6.42 6.57 -63.25
CA ALA A 226 4.97 6.71 -62.97
C ALA A 226 4.59 6.63 -61.50
N VAL A 227 5.54 6.40 -60.58
CA VAL A 227 5.30 6.31 -59.12
C VAL A 227 6.19 7.34 -58.46
N SER A 228 5.60 8.46 -58.05
CA SER A 228 6.21 9.43 -57.13
C SER A 228 5.51 9.28 -55.79
N TYR A 229 6.21 8.85 -54.76
CA TYR A 229 5.70 8.96 -53.40
C TYR A 229 5.87 10.41 -52.95
N THR A 230 4.72 11.06 -52.69
CA THR A 230 4.69 12.34 -52.00
C THR A 230 4.70 12.08 -50.52
N HIS A 231 5.70 12.49 -49.82
CA HIS A 231 5.67 12.75 -48.38
C HIS A 231 5.52 14.22 -48.14
#